data_0ec836db67eeda86852ebad3ce3b4a92
#
_entry.id   0ec836db67eeda86852ebad3ce3b4a92
#
_cell.length_a   1.000
_cell.length_b   1.000
_cell.length_c   1.000
_cell.angle_alpha   90.00
_cell.angle_beta   90.00
_cell.angle_gamma   90.00
#
_symmetry.space_group_name_H-M   'P 1'
#
loop_
_entity.id
_entity.type
_entity.pdbx_description
1 polymer ?
#
loop_
_entity_poly.entity_id
_entity_poly.type
_entity_poly.pdbx_seq_one_letter_code
_entity_poly.pdbx_strand_id
1 'polypeptide(L)'
;MPARPLWGCMGTFIYMTTYFISGASRGIGLELCKQLLTRGDRVIAGCRNPENASFLSKLQKTNEDLQIVQLDVDDEQSVIDCFKELNSQGISINRLFNNAGIIDWRDLHEVSADSFSQVLQTNLRGAFLVLRHALPCLKRSDDAWVYNMSSRLGSIELRGNTQLGGAIAYECSKAGLNMLTKQSAIDLADHRIQVVSLSPGWVKTEMGGEDAKYEVQDSVSKMLAVTDQLTPAQNGGFWGEDGKEIPW
;
A
#
# COMPACT_ATOMS: atom_id res chain seq x y z
N MET A 1 -23.81 -10.39 -36.57
CA MET A 1 -23.03 -9.47 -37.38
C MET A 1 -21.87 -9.01 -36.51
N PRO A 2 -20.60 -9.21 -36.85
CA PRO A 2 -19.49 -8.77 -36.05
C PRO A 2 -19.29 -7.25 -36.17
N ALA A 3 -19.06 -6.58 -35.04
CA ALA A 3 -18.80 -5.15 -34.96
C ALA A 3 -17.49 -4.81 -35.70
N ARG A 4 -17.51 -3.74 -36.49
CA ARG A 4 -16.37 -3.23 -37.26
C ARG A 4 -15.36 -2.55 -36.31
N PRO A 5 -14.06 -2.74 -36.48
CA PRO A 5 -13.06 -1.93 -35.78
C PRO A 5 -13.01 -0.55 -36.43
N LEU A 6 -13.15 0.48 -35.62
CA LEU A 6 -12.84 1.87 -36.00
C LEU A 6 -11.32 2.03 -36.03
N TRP A 7 -10.76 2.21 -37.22
CA TRP A 7 -9.38 2.59 -37.46
C TRP A 7 -9.22 4.08 -37.09
N GLY A 8 -8.49 4.38 -36.04
CA GLY A 8 -8.08 5.72 -35.68
C GLY A 8 -6.75 5.66 -34.96
N CYS A 9 -5.71 6.22 -35.57
CA CYS A 9 -4.39 6.60 -35.04
C CYS A 9 -3.79 5.71 -33.93
N MET A 10 -2.54 5.27 -34.10
CA MET A 10 -1.74 4.53 -33.10
C MET A 10 -1.91 5.13 -31.69
N GLY A 11 -2.96 4.77 -31.02
CA GLY A 11 -3.22 5.04 -29.63
C GLY A 11 -2.74 3.81 -28.86
N THR A 12 -1.71 3.98 -28.07
CA THR A 12 -1.38 3.07 -26.99
C THR A 12 -2.68 2.82 -26.22
N PHE A 13 -3.19 1.60 -26.21
CA PHE A 13 -4.32 1.23 -25.34
C PHE A 13 -3.80 1.39 -23.91
N ILE A 14 -4.12 2.50 -23.28
CA ILE A 14 -3.91 2.68 -21.85
C ILE A 14 -4.96 1.78 -21.19
N TYR A 15 -4.58 0.58 -20.81
CA TYR A 15 -5.43 -0.26 -19.97
C TYR A 15 -5.53 0.40 -18.62
N MET A 16 -6.74 0.77 -18.22
CA MET A 16 -7.03 1.32 -16.90
C MET A 16 -6.62 0.30 -15.83
N THR A 17 -5.66 0.68 -14.99
CA THR A 17 -5.15 -0.14 -13.91
C THR A 17 -6.03 0.01 -12.68
N THR A 18 -6.39 -1.10 -12.03
CA THR A 18 -7.17 -1.07 -10.79
C THR A 18 -6.23 -1.16 -9.59
N TYR A 19 -6.25 -0.12 -8.77
CA TYR A 19 -5.52 -0.02 -7.51
C TYR A 19 -6.43 -0.26 -6.32
N PHE A 20 -5.96 -1.04 -5.35
CA PHE A 20 -6.55 -1.12 -4.02
C PHE A 20 -5.59 -0.51 -3.00
N ILE A 21 -6.10 0.39 -2.12
CA ILE A 21 -5.29 1.10 -1.14
C ILE A 21 -5.92 0.96 0.23
N SER A 22 -5.25 0.31 1.18
CA SER A 22 -5.66 0.31 2.59
C SER A 22 -5.23 1.59 3.30
N GLY A 23 -6.03 2.10 4.25
CA GLY A 23 -5.72 3.32 4.98
C GLY A 23 -5.75 4.57 4.11
N ALA A 24 -6.73 4.67 3.21
CA ALA A 24 -6.81 5.70 2.16
C ALA A 24 -7.39 7.05 2.62
N SER A 25 -7.89 7.17 3.86
CA SER A 25 -8.66 8.37 4.28
C SER A 25 -7.83 9.64 4.51
N ARG A 26 -6.51 9.52 4.66
CA ARG A 26 -5.59 10.65 4.95
C ARG A 26 -4.15 10.34 4.49
N GLY A 27 -3.28 11.34 4.62
CA GLY A 27 -1.84 11.22 4.40
C GLY A 27 -1.47 10.60 3.06
N ILE A 28 -0.52 9.68 3.08
CA ILE A 28 0.01 9.01 1.88
C ILE A 28 -1.11 8.27 1.12
N GLY A 29 -1.99 7.54 1.83
CA GLY A 29 -3.07 6.78 1.19
C GLY A 29 -4.06 7.67 0.42
N LEU A 30 -4.44 8.82 0.96
CA LEU A 30 -5.30 9.79 0.27
C LEU A 30 -4.60 10.41 -0.95
N GLU A 31 -3.33 10.71 -0.81
CA GLU A 31 -2.56 11.30 -1.91
C GLU A 31 -2.31 10.28 -3.04
N LEU A 32 -2.09 9.00 -2.72
CA LEU A 32 -2.08 7.93 -3.71
C LEU A 32 -3.40 7.91 -4.50
N CYS A 33 -4.56 7.98 -3.82
CA CYS A 33 -5.85 8.04 -4.50
C CYS A 33 -5.92 9.21 -5.49
N LYS A 34 -5.51 10.41 -5.08
CA LYS A 34 -5.56 11.61 -5.93
C LYS A 34 -4.69 11.48 -7.17
N GLN A 35 -3.43 11.08 -6.99
CA GLN A 35 -2.49 11.01 -8.11
C GLN A 35 -2.86 9.89 -9.09
N LEU A 36 -3.30 8.72 -8.61
CA LEU A 36 -3.72 7.62 -9.46
C LEU A 36 -4.98 7.96 -10.26
N LEU A 37 -5.99 8.58 -9.63
CA LEU A 37 -7.17 9.07 -10.34
C LEU A 37 -6.81 10.12 -11.40
N THR A 38 -5.86 11.00 -11.11
CA THR A 38 -5.35 11.98 -12.09
C THR A 38 -4.66 11.32 -13.29
N ARG A 39 -4.08 10.11 -13.09
CA ARG A 39 -3.50 9.29 -14.16
C ARG A 39 -4.55 8.57 -15.01
N GLY A 40 -5.83 8.59 -14.60
CA GLY A 40 -6.92 7.84 -15.24
C GLY A 40 -7.02 6.39 -14.79
N ASP A 41 -6.44 6.05 -13.63
CA ASP A 41 -6.54 4.72 -13.05
C ASP A 41 -7.79 4.59 -12.18
N ARG A 42 -8.28 3.36 -12.01
CA ARG A 42 -9.35 3.03 -11.08
C ARG A 42 -8.80 2.80 -9.67
N VAL A 43 -9.43 3.40 -8.67
CA VAL A 43 -8.99 3.31 -7.27
C VAL A 43 -10.10 2.75 -6.37
N ILE A 44 -9.76 1.73 -5.60
CA ILE A 44 -10.57 1.20 -4.51
C ILE A 44 -9.90 1.62 -3.20
N ALA A 45 -10.53 2.56 -2.50
CA ALA A 45 -10.01 3.20 -1.31
C ALA A 45 -10.60 2.56 -0.05
N GLY A 46 -9.82 1.75 0.66
CA GLY A 46 -10.21 1.12 1.91
C GLY A 46 -9.96 2.05 3.11
N CYS A 47 -10.99 2.28 3.93
CA CYS A 47 -10.87 3.03 5.18
C CYS A 47 -11.86 2.52 6.24
N ARG A 48 -11.52 2.72 7.54
CA ARG A 48 -12.33 2.21 8.65
C ARG A 48 -13.75 2.79 8.69
N ASN A 49 -13.88 4.08 8.45
CA ASN A 49 -15.14 4.83 8.56
C ASN A 49 -15.37 5.63 7.27
N PRO A 50 -15.94 5.05 6.21
CA PRO A 50 -16.23 5.74 4.96
C PRO A 50 -17.07 7.02 5.15
N GLU A 51 -18.05 6.99 6.04
CA GLU A 51 -18.93 8.11 6.33
C GLU A 51 -18.19 9.34 6.88
N ASN A 52 -17.10 9.11 7.62
CA ASN A 52 -16.28 10.17 8.19
C ASN A 52 -15.09 10.56 7.30
N ALA A 53 -14.88 9.88 6.17
CA ALA A 53 -13.79 10.13 5.24
C ALA A 53 -14.11 11.30 4.28
N SER A 54 -14.27 12.49 4.82
CA SER A 54 -14.76 13.67 4.08
C SER A 54 -13.93 14.03 2.85
N PHE A 55 -12.60 13.82 2.89
CA PHE A 55 -11.72 14.07 1.74
C PHE A 55 -11.94 13.04 0.63
N LEU A 56 -12.08 11.75 0.96
CA LEU A 56 -12.42 10.71 -0.02
C LEU A 56 -13.81 10.93 -0.61
N SER A 57 -14.79 11.28 0.21
CA SER A 57 -16.15 11.57 -0.26
C SER A 57 -16.20 12.77 -1.21
N LYS A 58 -15.37 13.80 -0.96
CA LYS A 58 -15.24 14.92 -1.92
C LYS A 58 -14.58 14.48 -3.22
N LEU A 59 -13.54 13.68 -3.14
CA LEU A 59 -12.82 13.18 -4.30
C LEU A 59 -13.72 12.27 -5.17
N GLN A 60 -14.54 11.43 -4.55
CA GLN A 60 -15.49 10.55 -5.23
C GLN A 60 -16.57 11.32 -6.03
N LYS A 61 -17.01 12.48 -5.56
CA LYS A 61 -18.00 13.29 -6.28
C LYS A 61 -17.53 13.79 -7.66
N THR A 62 -16.22 13.83 -7.86
CA THR A 62 -15.60 14.33 -9.10
C THR A 62 -14.86 13.23 -9.87
N ASN A 63 -14.85 11.99 -9.35
CA ASN A 63 -14.14 10.88 -9.97
C ASN A 63 -14.98 9.60 -9.85
N GLU A 64 -15.57 9.19 -10.96
CA GLU A 64 -16.40 7.97 -11.05
C GLU A 64 -15.57 6.69 -10.87
N ASP A 65 -14.26 6.75 -11.13
CA ASP A 65 -13.32 5.64 -10.97
C ASP A 65 -12.84 5.45 -9.53
N LEU A 66 -13.37 6.21 -8.55
CA LEU A 66 -13.11 6.00 -7.14
C LEU A 66 -14.26 5.25 -6.46
N GLN A 67 -13.93 4.06 -5.96
CA GLN A 67 -14.81 3.28 -5.07
C GLN A 67 -14.27 3.36 -3.64
N ILE A 68 -15.10 3.79 -2.69
CA ILE A 68 -14.74 3.79 -1.26
C ILE A 68 -15.36 2.53 -0.64
N VAL A 69 -14.54 1.78 0.13
CA VAL A 69 -14.98 0.56 0.82
C VAL A 69 -14.63 0.63 2.30
N GLN A 70 -15.48 0.03 3.13
CA GLN A 70 -15.17 -0.11 4.54
C GLN A 70 -14.08 -1.19 4.71
N LEU A 71 -13.02 -0.83 5.44
CA LEU A 71 -11.92 -1.73 5.75
C LEU A 71 -11.25 -1.32 7.06
N ASP A 72 -11.42 -2.13 8.09
CA ASP A 72 -10.61 -2.09 9.29
C ASP A 72 -9.60 -3.25 9.24
N VAL A 73 -8.32 -2.93 9.09
CA VAL A 73 -7.26 -3.95 8.99
C VAL A 73 -6.99 -4.67 10.32
N ASP A 74 -7.47 -4.12 11.43
CA ASP A 74 -7.35 -4.72 12.77
C ASP A 74 -8.46 -5.74 13.04
N ASP A 75 -9.56 -5.69 12.28
CA ASP A 75 -10.69 -6.60 12.34
C ASP A 75 -10.70 -7.55 11.13
N GLU A 76 -10.43 -8.82 11.38
CA GLU A 76 -10.39 -9.85 10.35
C GLU A 76 -11.73 -10.00 9.62
N GLN A 77 -12.86 -9.87 10.34
CA GLN A 77 -14.17 -9.96 9.71
C GLN A 77 -14.42 -8.82 8.74
N SER A 78 -14.04 -7.59 9.08
CA SER A 78 -14.09 -6.43 8.19
C SER A 78 -13.27 -6.67 6.91
N VAL A 79 -12.08 -7.26 7.04
CA VAL A 79 -11.25 -7.60 5.87
C VAL A 79 -11.90 -8.67 5.00
N ILE A 80 -12.43 -9.74 5.63
CA ILE A 80 -13.15 -10.81 4.93
C ILE A 80 -14.32 -10.24 4.13
N ASP A 81 -15.17 -9.44 4.76
CA ASP A 81 -16.39 -8.91 4.15
C ASP A 81 -16.06 -7.98 2.98
N CYS A 82 -15.05 -7.11 3.13
CA CYS A 82 -14.56 -6.24 2.07
C CYS A 82 -14.13 -7.03 0.82
N PHE A 83 -13.25 -8.01 0.98
CA PHE A 83 -12.75 -8.76 -0.19
C PHE A 83 -13.74 -9.79 -0.73
N LYS A 84 -14.64 -10.31 0.10
CA LYS A 84 -15.75 -11.14 -0.35
C LYS A 84 -16.68 -10.36 -1.28
N GLU A 85 -17.01 -9.14 -0.93
CA GLU A 85 -17.83 -8.24 -1.76
C GLU A 85 -17.14 -7.92 -3.08
N LEU A 86 -15.87 -7.48 -3.06
CA LEU A 86 -15.09 -7.19 -4.27
C LEU A 86 -14.94 -8.43 -5.17
N ASN A 87 -14.76 -9.61 -4.56
CA ASN A 87 -14.67 -10.87 -5.27
C ASN A 87 -16.00 -11.25 -5.93
N SER A 88 -17.13 -11.03 -5.26
CA SER A 88 -18.47 -11.28 -5.80
C SER A 88 -18.80 -10.40 -7.01
N GLN A 89 -18.28 -9.17 -7.00
CA GLN A 89 -18.39 -8.23 -8.12
C GLN A 89 -17.43 -8.55 -9.29
N GLY A 90 -16.61 -9.59 -9.18
CA GLY A 90 -15.66 -9.97 -10.23
C GLY A 90 -14.48 -9.00 -10.36
N ILE A 91 -14.20 -8.19 -9.34
CA ILE A 91 -13.12 -7.18 -9.38
C ILE A 91 -11.76 -7.85 -9.57
N SER A 92 -10.99 -7.37 -10.54
CA SER A 92 -9.56 -7.66 -10.71
C SER A 92 -8.75 -6.52 -10.11
N ILE A 93 -7.80 -6.84 -9.21
CA ILE A 93 -6.88 -5.88 -8.63
C ILE A 93 -5.50 -6.08 -9.26
N ASN A 94 -5.01 -5.04 -9.95
CA ASN A 94 -3.67 -5.07 -10.55
C ASN A 94 -2.61 -4.63 -9.54
N ARG A 95 -2.91 -3.67 -8.69
CA ARG A 95 -1.97 -3.06 -7.76
C ARG A 95 -2.61 -2.93 -6.38
N LEU A 96 -1.97 -3.49 -5.36
CA LEU A 96 -2.44 -3.41 -3.97
C LEU A 96 -1.40 -2.68 -3.12
N PHE A 97 -1.79 -1.56 -2.50
CA PHE A 97 -1.00 -0.87 -1.48
C PHE A 97 -1.48 -1.24 -0.07
N ASN A 98 -0.68 -2.02 0.64
CA ASN A 98 -0.80 -2.19 2.08
C ASN A 98 -0.22 -0.96 2.78
N ASN A 99 -1.02 0.12 2.83
CA ASN A 99 -0.58 1.42 3.33
C ASN A 99 -1.07 1.70 4.76
N ALA A 100 -2.13 1.07 5.24
CA ALA A 100 -2.59 1.24 6.61
C ALA A 100 -1.45 0.99 7.61
N GLY A 101 -1.29 1.89 8.57
CA GLY A 101 -0.24 1.77 9.58
C GLY A 101 -0.35 2.84 10.65
N ILE A 102 0.24 2.54 11.79
CA ILE A 102 0.38 3.42 12.96
C ILE A 102 1.81 3.41 13.46
N ILE A 103 2.18 4.40 14.24
CA ILE A 103 3.47 4.49 14.92
C ILE A 103 3.28 4.79 16.40
N ASP A 104 4.18 4.25 17.21
CA ASP A 104 4.42 4.65 18.59
C ASP A 104 5.90 5.04 18.68
N TRP A 105 6.18 6.27 19.04
CA TRP A 105 7.54 6.84 19.10
C TRP A 105 8.28 6.49 20.39
N ARG A 106 7.72 5.62 21.24
CA ARG A 106 8.34 5.20 22.50
C ARG A 106 9.41 4.15 22.26
N ASP A 107 10.48 4.28 23.04
CA ASP A 107 11.61 3.33 23.03
C ASP A 107 11.32 2.07 23.87
N LEU A 108 12.35 1.24 24.06
CA LEU A 108 12.26 -0.03 24.82
C LEU A 108 11.81 0.18 26.28
N HIS A 109 12.16 1.32 26.88
CA HIS A 109 11.87 1.59 28.29
C HIS A 109 10.46 2.15 28.53
N GLU A 110 9.88 2.76 27.50
CA GLU A 110 8.63 3.52 27.61
C GLU A 110 7.43 2.82 26.96
N VAL A 111 7.66 1.98 25.94
CA VAL A 111 6.57 1.30 25.22
C VAL A 111 5.86 0.29 26.12
N SER A 112 4.53 0.35 26.17
CA SER A 112 3.74 -0.68 26.84
C SER A 112 3.56 -1.93 25.96
N ALA A 113 3.35 -3.08 26.60
CA ALA A 113 3.05 -4.33 25.87
C ALA A 113 1.80 -4.20 24.98
N ASP A 114 0.78 -3.47 25.44
CA ASP A 114 -0.45 -3.25 24.68
C ASP A 114 -0.19 -2.40 23.44
N SER A 115 0.57 -1.30 23.58
CA SER A 115 0.93 -0.47 22.43
C SER A 115 1.82 -1.22 21.45
N PHE A 116 2.80 -1.98 21.93
CA PHE A 116 3.63 -2.83 21.10
C PHE A 116 2.76 -3.81 20.29
N SER A 117 1.84 -4.50 20.95
CA SER A 117 0.92 -5.45 20.32
C SER A 117 0.03 -4.76 19.28
N GLN A 118 -0.52 -3.57 19.59
CA GLN A 118 -1.38 -2.81 18.69
C GLN A 118 -0.64 -2.40 17.40
N VAL A 119 0.62 -1.95 17.51
CA VAL A 119 1.42 -1.57 16.34
C VAL A 119 1.71 -2.78 15.46
N LEU A 120 2.04 -3.94 16.03
CA LEU A 120 2.22 -5.17 15.26
C LEU A 120 0.91 -5.64 14.63
N GLN A 121 -0.20 -5.52 15.35
CA GLN A 121 -1.51 -5.89 14.83
C GLN A 121 -1.84 -5.09 13.57
N THR A 122 -1.76 -3.77 13.62
CA THR A 122 -2.11 -2.92 12.48
C THR A 122 -1.11 -3.08 11.33
N ASN A 123 0.20 -2.94 11.62
CA ASN A 123 1.21 -2.80 10.58
C ASN A 123 1.62 -4.12 9.94
N LEU A 124 1.55 -5.22 10.66
CA LEU A 124 2.00 -6.54 10.19
C LEU A 124 0.83 -7.49 9.98
N ARG A 125 0.06 -7.79 11.04
CA ARG A 125 -1.08 -8.72 10.92
C ARG A 125 -2.14 -8.16 9.96
N GLY A 126 -2.43 -6.86 10.03
CA GLY A 126 -3.37 -6.20 9.13
C GLY A 126 -2.96 -6.32 7.66
N ALA A 127 -1.69 -6.06 7.34
CA ALA A 127 -1.16 -6.23 5.99
C ALA A 127 -1.23 -7.69 5.51
N PHE A 128 -0.96 -8.66 6.39
CA PHE A 128 -1.12 -10.09 6.10
C PHE A 128 -2.57 -10.43 5.78
N LEU A 129 -3.54 -9.98 6.59
CA LEU A 129 -4.96 -10.24 6.36
C LEU A 129 -5.44 -9.66 5.02
N VAL A 130 -5.08 -8.40 4.74
CA VAL A 130 -5.41 -7.75 3.47
C VAL A 130 -4.85 -8.55 2.30
N LEU A 131 -3.56 -8.91 2.32
CA LEU A 131 -2.95 -9.71 1.26
C LEU A 131 -3.67 -11.06 1.08
N ARG A 132 -3.87 -11.79 2.19
CA ARG A 132 -4.50 -13.12 2.19
C ARG A 132 -5.89 -13.10 1.55
N HIS A 133 -6.73 -12.14 1.95
CA HIS A 133 -8.12 -12.08 1.47
C HIS A 133 -8.25 -11.40 0.10
N ALA A 134 -7.26 -10.59 -0.32
CA ALA A 134 -7.19 -10.03 -1.67
C ALA A 134 -6.78 -11.04 -2.75
N LEU A 135 -6.23 -12.21 -2.40
CA LEU A 135 -5.71 -13.18 -3.37
C LEU A 135 -6.68 -13.55 -4.49
N PRO A 136 -7.99 -13.79 -4.25
CA PRO A 136 -8.91 -14.06 -5.35
C PRO A 136 -9.02 -12.92 -6.38
N CYS A 137 -8.95 -11.66 -5.92
CA CYS A 137 -8.99 -10.49 -6.79
C CYS A 137 -7.64 -10.24 -7.49
N LEU A 138 -6.51 -10.48 -6.82
CA LEU A 138 -5.17 -10.37 -7.40
C LEU A 138 -4.92 -11.44 -8.47
N LYS A 139 -5.36 -12.67 -8.25
CA LYS A 139 -5.21 -13.79 -9.21
C LYS A 139 -5.99 -13.60 -10.50
N ARG A 140 -6.93 -12.65 -10.58
CA ARG A 140 -7.62 -12.28 -11.83
C ARG A 140 -6.79 -11.37 -12.73
N SER A 141 -5.76 -10.75 -12.17
CA SER A 141 -4.83 -9.93 -12.94
C SER A 141 -3.74 -10.79 -13.55
N ASP A 142 -3.38 -10.50 -14.80
CA ASP A 142 -2.24 -11.15 -15.45
C ASP A 142 -0.88 -10.59 -14.98
N ASP A 143 -0.90 -9.42 -14.33
CA ASP A 143 0.28 -8.72 -13.79
C ASP A 143 -0.11 -8.02 -12.49
N ALA A 144 -0.11 -8.76 -11.37
CA ALA A 144 -0.46 -8.22 -10.07
C ALA A 144 0.78 -7.85 -9.26
N TRP A 145 0.71 -6.68 -8.59
CA TRP A 145 1.75 -6.21 -7.66
C TRP A 145 1.17 -5.86 -6.30
N VAL A 146 1.88 -6.23 -5.27
CA VAL A 146 1.59 -5.87 -3.87
C VAL A 146 2.73 -5.01 -3.34
N TYR A 147 2.39 -3.82 -2.91
CA TYR A 147 3.29 -2.84 -2.32
C TYR A 147 3.05 -2.75 -0.82
N ASN A 148 3.92 -3.33 -0.03
CA ASN A 148 3.88 -3.20 1.42
C ASN A 148 4.57 -1.91 1.84
N MET A 149 3.82 -0.96 2.42
CA MET A 149 4.37 0.31 2.90
C MET A 149 5.22 0.08 4.15
N SER A 150 6.51 -0.12 3.92
CA SER A 150 7.52 -0.30 4.94
C SER A 150 8.20 1.04 5.31
N SER A 151 9.37 0.98 5.88
CA SER A 151 10.17 2.13 6.28
C SER A 151 11.64 1.73 6.35
N ARG A 152 12.55 2.66 6.09
CA ARG A 152 14.00 2.48 6.41
C ARG A 152 14.23 2.09 7.88
N LEU A 153 13.30 2.46 8.77
CA LEU A 153 13.30 2.04 10.17
C LEU A 153 13.08 0.52 10.35
N GLY A 154 12.52 -0.18 9.36
CA GLY A 154 12.37 -1.64 9.34
C GLY A 154 13.60 -2.37 8.80
N SER A 155 14.65 -1.68 8.38
CA SER A 155 15.91 -2.31 7.97
C SER A 155 16.75 -2.65 9.20
N ILE A 156 17.07 -3.92 9.40
CA ILE A 156 17.93 -4.38 10.49
C ILE A 156 19.37 -3.94 10.24
N GLU A 157 19.84 -4.00 9.01
CA GLU A 157 21.21 -3.61 8.65
C GLU A 157 21.47 -2.11 8.87
N LEU A 158 20.48 -1.26 8.63
CA LEU A 158 20.62 0.19 8.84
C LEU A 158 20.54 0.60 10.32
N ARG A 159 20.19 -0.30 11.24
CA ARG A 159 20.18 0.02 12.68
C ARG A 159 21.61 0.27 13.19
N GLY A 160 21.73 1.24 14.10
CA GLY A 160 23.02 1.65 14.64
C GLY A 160 23.80 2.66 13.78
N ASN A 161 23.54 2.74 12.48
CA ASN A 161 24.19 3.69 11.57
C ASN A 161 23.32 4.92 11.28
N THR A 162 22.02 4.84 11.52
CA THR A 162 21.08 5.95 11.42
C THR A 162 20.49 6.21 12.78
N GLN A 163 20.62 7.45 13.25
CA GLN A 163 20.17 7.87 14.59
C GLN A 163 18.64 8.02 14.72
N LEU A 164 17.89 7.59 13.72
CA LEU A 164 16.42 7.53 13.77
C LEU A 164 16.02 6.26 14.50
N GLY A 165 15.98 6.33 15.82
CA GLY A 165 15.52 5.26 16.69
C GLY A 165 14.46 5.75 17.66
N GLY A 166 14.00 4.86 18.56
CA GLY A 166 13.04 5.20 19.61
C GLY A 166 11.59 4.92 19.24
N ALA A 167 11.35 4.09 18.25
CA ALA A 167 10.02 3.61 17.88
C ALA A 167 10.01 2.08 17.76
N ILE A 168 10.42 1.39 18.83
CA ILE A 168 10.73 -0.04 18.79
C ILE A 168 9.59 -0.90 18.24
N ALA A 169 8.34 -0.64 18.64
CA ALA A 169 7.18 -1.38 18.15
C ALA A 169 7.01 -1.21 16.63
N TYR A 170 7.17 0.02 16.15
CA TYR A 170 7.10 0.34 14.72
C TYR A 170 8.24 -0.33 13.94
N GLU A 171 9.47 -0.21 14.42
CA GLU A 171 10.66 -0.82 13.82
C GLU A 171 10.50 -2.33 13.69
N CYS A 172 10.10 -3.01 14.77
CA CYS A 172 9.80 -4.44 14.76
C CYS A 172 8.67 -4.79 13.78
N SER A 173 7.60 -3.98 13.74
CA SER A 173 6.49 -4.23 12.82
C SER A 173 6.90 -4.11 11.34
N LYS A 174 7.78 -3.15 11.01
CA LYS A 174 8.25 -2.96 9.63
C LYS A 174 9.32 -3.98 9.23
N ALA A 175 10.15 -4.44 10.16
CA ALA A 175 11.04 -5.59 9.93
C ALA A 175 10.22 -6.87 9.69
N GLY A 176 9.18 -7.11 10.48
CA GLY A 176 8.23 -8.22 10.26
C GLY A 176 7.52 -8.12 8.92
N LEU A 177 7.09 -6.91 8.52
CA LEU A 177 6.45 -6.66 7.22
C LEU A 177 7.43 -6.92 6.06
N ASN A 178 8.71 -6.61 6.23
CA ASN A 178 9.76 -6.93 5.27
C ASN A 178 9.92 -8.45 5.11
N MET A 179 9.88 -9.22 6.20
CA MET A 179 9.89 -10.68 6.13
C MET A 179 8.62 -11.22 5.46
N LEU A 180 7.45 -10.68 5.78
CA LEU A 180 6.20 -11.02 5.12
C LEU A 180 6.29 -10.77 3.60
N THR A 181 6.86 -9.65 3.19
CA THR A 181 7.12 -9.31 1.78
C THR A 181 7.96 -10.39 1.11
N LYS A 182 9.11 -10.72 1.71
CA LYS A 182 10.05 -11.69 1.15
C LYS A 182 9.42 -13.07 0.98
N GLN A 183 8.75 -13.56 2.02
CA GLN A 183 8.09 -14.86 1.98
C GLN A 183 6.91 -14.88 1.00
N SER A 184 6.07 -13.86 1.01
CA SER A 184 4.93 -13.77 0.08
C SER A 184 5.38 -13.70 -1.38
N ALA A 185 6.50 -13.05 -1.67
CA ALA A 185 7.07 -13.01 -3.02
C ALA A 185 7.47 -14.39 -3.53
N ILE A 186 7.93 -15.29 -2.62
CA ILE A 186 8.24 -16.69 -2.94
C ILE A 186 6.95 -17.50 -3.14
N ASP A 187 6.03 -17.41 -2.18
CA ASP A 187 4.81 -18.23 -2.15
C ASP A 187 3.84 -17.90 -3.31
N LEU A 188 3.90 -16.67 -3.83
CA LEU A 188 3.00 -16.18 -4.86
C LEU A 188 3.61 -16.11 -6.27
N ALA A 189 4.87 -16.50 -6.43
CA ALA A 189 5.59 -16.45 -7.71
C ALA A 189 4.87 -17.22 -8.83
N ASP A 190 4.37 -18.43 -8.55
CA ASP A 190 3.65 -19.26 -9.52
C ASP A 190 2.30 -18.64 -9.94
N HIS A 191 1.81 -17.66 -9.20
CA HIS A 191 0.58 -16.94 -9.51
C HIS A 191 0.84 -15.62 -10.26
N ARG A 192 2.10 -15.32 -10.62
CA ARG A 192 2.50 -14.03 -11.24
C ARG A 192 2.09 -12.82 -10.41
N ILE A 193 2.13 -12.95 -9.08
CA ILE A 193 1.90 -11.87 -8.13
C ILE A 193 3.24 -11.48 -7.55
N GLN A 194 3.69 -10.27 -7.83
CA GLN A 194 4.92 -9.70 -7.29
C GLN A 194 4.63 -8.99 -5.98
N VAL A 195 5.52 -9.11 -5.01
CA VAL A 195 5.39 -8.46 -3.70
C VAL A 195 6.69 -7.76 -3.37
N VAL A 196 6.64 -6.48 -3.06
CA VAL A 196 7.79 -5.68 -2.66
C VAL A 196 7.49 -4.80 -1.44
N SER A 197 8.51 -4.47 -0.68
CA SER A 197 8.46 -3.43 0.34
C SER A 197 8.83 -2.08 -0.28
N LEU A 198 8.09 -1.02 0.09
CA LEU A 198 8.39 0.36 -0.29
C LEU A 198 8.58 1.21 0.96
N SER A 199 9.59 2.08 0.95
CA SER A 199 9.73 3.15 1.92
C SER A 199 9.37 4.48 1.27
N PRO A 200 8.42 5.24 1.84
CA PRO A 200 8.03 6.55 1.32
C PRO A 200 9.04 7.66 1.62
N GLY A 201 10.13 7.35 2.34
CA GLY A 201 10.96 8.34 2.98
C GLY A 201 10.32 8.90 4.26
N TRP A 202 10.84 10.02 4.76
CA TRP A 202 10.26 10.73 5.91
C TRP A 202 9.33 11.83 5.40
N VAL A 203 8.02 11.65 5.63
CA VAL A 203 6.96 12.40 4.95
C VAL A 203 6.15 13.23 5.94
N LYS A 204 5.88 14.49 5.63
CA LYS A 204 5.04 15.41 6.40
C LYS A 204 3.60 14.93 6.43
N THR A 205 3.28 14.19 7.45
CA THR A 205 1.97 13.65 7.78
C THR A 205 1.76 13.81 9.28
N GLU A 206 0.56 13.53 9.76
CA GLU A 206 0.31 13.43 11.20
C GLU A 206 1.26 12.45 11.90
N MET A 207 1.68 11.39 11.18
CA MET A 207 2.65 10.40 11.68
C MET A 207 4.10 10.90 11.63
N GLY A 208 4.49 11.57 10.56
CA GLY A 208 5.89 11.96 10.32
C GLY A 208 6.29 13.30 10.94
N GLY A 209 5.31 14.13 11.32
CA GLY A 209 5.54 15.48 11.87
C GLY A 209 5.95 16.52 10.83
N GLU A 210 6.04 17.77 11.29
CA GLU A 210 6.34 18.93 10.44
C GLU A 210 7.80 18.99 9.97
N ASP A 211 8.71 18.40 10.73
CA ASP A 211 10.15 18.37 10.41
C ASP A 211 10.52 17.34 9.34
N ALA A 212 9.53 16.60 8.85
CA ALA A 212 9.77 15.58 7.84
C ALA A 212 10.28 16.18 6.53
N LYS A 213 11.08 15.39 5.82
CA LYS A 213 11.85 15.82 4.64
C LYS A 213 10.97 16.10 3.43
N TYR A 214 9.93 15.31 3.22
CA TYR A 214 9.14 15.36 1.99
C TYR A 214 7.72 15.83 2.26
N GLU A 215 7.20 16.68 1.39
CA GLU A 215 5.76 16.89 1.25
C GLU A 215 5.11 15.57 0.79
N VAL A 216 3.83 15.37 1.17
CA VAL A 216 3.11 14.12 0.85
C VAL A 216 3.05 13.91 -0.68
N GLN A 217 2.81 14.97 -1.43
CA GLN A 217 2.72 14.96 -2.89
C GLN A 217 4.02 14.48 -3.53
N ASP A 218 5.15 15.01 -3.07
CA ASP A 218 6.47 14.69 -3.63
C ASP A 218 6.85 13.24 -3.33
N SER A 219 6.60 12.79 -2.10
CA SER A 219 6.86 11.41 -1.69
C SER A 219 6.07 10.43 -2.54
N VAL A 220 4.76 10.67 -2.70
CA VAL A 220 3.88 9.80 -3.49
C VAL A 220 4.27 9.80 -4.96
N SER A 221 4.57 10.95 -5.54
CA SER A 221 5.03 11.04 -6.94
C SER A 221 6.31 10.22 -7.17
N LYS A 222 7.27 10.31 -6.23
CA LYS A 222 8.51 9.52 -6.28
C LYS A 222 8.23 8.02 -6.17
N MET A 223 7.42 7.60 -5.20
CA MET A 223 7.05 6.19 -5.04
C MET A 223 6.37 5.63 -6.27
N LEU A 224 5.41 6.35 -6.86
CA LEU A 224 4.72 5.92 -8.06
C LEU A 224 5.70 5.80 -9.25
N ALA A 225 6.65 6.73 -9.39
CA ALA A 225 7.70 6.62 -10.39
C ALA A 225 8.59 5.37 -10.18
N VAL A 226 8.85 4.98 -8.92
CA VAL A 226 9.56 3.73 -8.61
C VAL A 226 8.70 2.53 -8.99
N THR A 227 7.41 2.49 -8.59
CA THR A 227 6.52 1.37 -8.92
C THR A 227 6.35 1.16 -10.42
N ASP A 228 6.37 2.23 -11.21
CA ASP A 228 6.25 2.19 -12.67
C ASP A 228 7.50 1.57 -13.36
N GLN A 229 8.63 1.53 -12.66
CA GLN A 229 9.90 1.01 -13.18
C GLN A 229 10.23 -0.41 -12.68
N LEU A 230 9.50 -0.91 -11.68
CA LEU A 230 9.73 -2.26 -11.17
C LEU A 230 9.40 -3.32 -12.22
N THR A 231 10.23 -4.33 -12.26
CA THR A 231 10.08 -5.52 -13.12
C THR A 231 10.02 -6.78 -12.25
N PRO A 232 9.55 -7.92 -12.75
CA PRO A 232 9.52 -9.16 -11.99
C PRO A 232 10.88 -9.59 -11.39
N ALA A 233 11.99 -9.12 -11.94
CA ALA A 233 13.33 -9.38 -11.39
C ALA A 233 13.53 -8.75 -9.99
N GLN A 234 12.74 -7.73 -9.64
CA GLN A 234 12.80 -7.04 -8.36
C GLN A 234 11.78 -7.58 -7.33
N ASN A 235 11.08 -8.68 -7.66
CA ASN A 235 10.16 -9.34 -6.75
C ASN A 235 10.86 -9.72 -5.43
N GLY A 236 10.21 -9.48 -4.31
CA GLY A 236 10.79 -9.73 -2.99
C GLY A 236 11.89 -8.75 -2.60
N GLY A 237 12.00 -7.58 -3.24
CA GLY A 237 12.94 -6.51 -2.90
C GLY A 237 12.37 -5.47 -1.95
N PHE A 238 13.25 -4.60 -1.43
CA PHE A 238 12.90 -3.46 -0.58
C PHE A 238 13.44 -2.16 -1.20
N TRP A 239 12.54 -1.22 -1.53
CA TRP A 239 12.87 -0.06 -2.35
C TRP A 239 12.55 1.25 -1.63
N GLY A 240 13.43 2.22 -1.79
CA GLY A 240 13.22 3.58 -1.32
C GLY A 240 12.44 4.43 -2.33
N GLU A 241 11.96 5.57 -1.85
CA GLU A 241 11.32 6.61 -2.67
C GLU A 241 12.25 7.18 -3.75
N ASP A 242 13.54 6.96 -3.60
CA ASP A 242 14.60 7.37 -4.53
C ASP A 242 14.96 6.30 -5.57
N GLY A 243 14.23 5.18 -5.59
CA GLY A 243 14.46 4.06 -6.49
C GLY A 243 15.66 3.18 -6.14
N LYS A 244 16.31 3.42 -5.00
CA LYS A 244 17.41 2.59 -4.54
C LYS A 244 16.92 1.44 -3.69
N GLU A 245 17.59 0.30 -3.83
CA GLU A 245 17.36 -0.82 -2.94
C GLU A 245 17.81 -0.47 -1.52
N ILE A 246 16.99 -0.87 -0.56
CA ILE A 246 17.26 -0.72 0.86
C ILE A 246 17.65 -2.11 1.39
N PRO A 247 18.76 -2.23 2.13
CA PRO A 247 19.11 -3.51 2.76
C PRO A 247 18.09 -3.88 3.85
N TRP A 248 17.99 -5.18 4.09
CA TRP A 248 17.02 -5.73 5.05
C TRP A 248 17.31 -5.42 6.52
#